data_8286bd6e84f370074266f7e525cb0771
#
_entry.id   8286bd6e84f370074266f7e525cb0771
#
_cell.length_a   1.000
_cell.length_b   1.000
_cell.length_c   1.000
_cell.angle_alpha   90.00
_cell.angle_beta   90.00
_cell.angle_gamma   90.00
#
_symmetry.space_group_name_H-M   'P 1'
#
loop_
_entity.id
_entity.type
_entity.pdbx_description
1 polymer ?
#
loop_
_entity_poly.entity_id
_entity_poly.type
_entity_poly.pdbx_seq_one_letter_code
_entity_poly.pdbx_strand_id
1 'polypeptide(L)'
;MKKYRGVFLKNEREIGLLREANRMVAMILDELGRQVRPGLPTMHFEEIVQNMCREFKVKPAFQGMYGFPYGLCCSVNEVIVHGFPSEDVILKEGDIVSFDVGTVYEGFYGDAARTFAVAVSYTHLTLPTN
;
A
#
# COMPACT_ATOMS: atom_id res chain seq x y z
N MET A 1 9.30 -22.71 -16.59
CA MET A 1 10.06 -21.69 -15.85
C MET A 1 11.43 -22.27 -15.48
N LYS A 2 12.48 -21.52 -15.79
CA LYS A 2 13.84 -21.96 -15.48
C LYS A 2 14.13 -21.88 -13.99
N LYS A 3 14.88 -22.88 -13.49
CA LYS A 3 15.34 -22.89 -12.11
C LYS A 3 16.86 -22.75 -12.08
N TYR A 4 17.35 -21.98 -11.13
CA TYR A 4 18.78 -21.87 -10.87
C TYR A 4 18.99 -22.00 -9.37
N ARG A 5 19.71 -23.06 -8.95
CA ARG A 5 19.98 -23.36 -7.54
C ARG A 5 18.69 -23.37 -6.68
N GLY A 6 17.61 -23.95 -7.22
CA GLY A 6 16.33 -24.02 -6.51
C GLY A 6 15.47 -22.78 -6.62
N VAL A 7 15.92 -21.71 -7.26
CA VAL A 7 15.18 -20.47 -7.43
C VAL A 7 14.60 -20.41 -8.83
N PHE A 8 13.31 -20.07 -8.93
CA PHE A 8 12.67 -19.89 -10.22
C PHE A 8 13.11 -18.56 -10.84
N LEU A 9 13.64 -18.62 -12.06
CA LEU A 9 14.05 -17.43 -12.79
C LEU A 9 12.89 -16.93 -13.65
N LYS A 10 12.69 -15.62 -13.67
CA LYS A 10 11.63 -14.99 -14.45
C LYS A 10 12.14 -14.66 -15.84
N ASN A 11 11.31 -14.90 -16.87
CA ASN A 11 11.61 -14.46 -18.22
C ASN A 11 11.17 -13.00 -18.40
N GLU A 12 11.41 -12.44 -19.59
CA GLU A 12 11.07 -11.03 -19.86
C GLU A 12 9.59 -10.73 -19.73
N ARG A 13 8.74 -11.66 -20.16
CA ARG A 13 7.29 -11.49 -20.04
C ARG A 13 6.88 -11.43 -18.56
N GLU A 14 7.42 -12.31 -17.76
CA GLU A 14 7.13 -12.37 -16.33
C GLU A 14 7.66 -11.16 -15.60
N ILE A 15 8.85 -10.69 -15.95
CA ILE A 15 9.40 -9.44 -15.39
C ILE A 15 8.51 -8.26 -15.73
N GLY A 16 7.97 -8.22 -16.96
CA GLY A 16 7.04 -7.19 -17.36
C GLY A 16 5.76 -7.20 -16.54
N LEU A 17 5.24 -8.38 -16.22
CA LEU A 17 4.05 -8.50 -15.38
C LEU A 17 4.32 -8.06 -13.93
N LEU A 18 5.49 -8.43 -13.39
CA LEU A 18 5.91 -7.96 -12.06
C LEU A 18 6.06 -6.45 -12.04
N ARG A 19 6.66 -5.88 -13.08
CA ARG A 19 6.81 -4.43 -13.18
C ARG A 19 5.46 -3.73 -13.20
N GLU A 20 4.51 -4.28 -13.95
CA GLU A 20 3.16 -3.70 -14.01
C GLU A 20 2.44 -3.80 -12.68
N ALA A 21 2.53 -4.95 -12.00
CA ALA A 21 1.93 -5.11 -10.67
C ALA A 21 2.48 -4.08 -9.68
N ASN A 22 3.79 -3.84 -9.71
CA ASN A 22 4.43 -2.89 -8.82
C ASN A 22 4.18 -1.43 -9.22
N ARG A 23 4.02 -1.16 -10.52
CA ARG A 23 3.65 0.17 -10.99
C ARG A 23 2.29 0.58 -10.42
N MET A 24 1.34 -0.34 -10.39
CA MET A 24 0.02 -0.07 -9.82
C MET A 24 0.10 0.15 -8.32
N VAL A 25 0.94 -0.61 -7.61
CA VAL A 25 1.19 -0.37 -6.18
C VAL A 25 1.72 1.04 -5.95
N ALA A 26 2.69 1.46 -6.76
CA ALA A 26 3.27 2.81 -6.64
C ALA A 26 2.20 3.89 -6.86
N MET A 27 1.32 3.71 -7.84
CA MET A 27 0.24 4.66 -8.10
C MET A 27 -0.73 4.74 -6.93
N ILE A 28 -1.06 3.60 -6.32
CA ILE A 28 -1.94 3.56 -5.15
C ILE A 28 -1.28 4.30 -3.98
N LEU A 29 -0.01 4.02 -3.72
CA LEU A 29 0.72 4.68 -2.63
C LEU A 29 0.81 6.19 -2.85
N ASP A 30 1.02 6.63 -4.08
CA ASP A 30 1.02 8.06 -4.41
C ASP A 30 -0.32 8.71 -4.07
N GLU A 31 -1.42 8.05 -4.41
CA GLU A 31 -2.75 8.58 -4.12
C GLU A 31 -3.02 8.61 -2.62
N LEU A 32 -2.64 7.56 -1.90
CA LEU A 32 -2.78 7.53 -0.45
C LEU A 32 -2.02 8.69 0.19
N GLY A 33 -0.79 8.92 -0.25
CA GLY A 33 0.03 10.02 0.27
C GLY A 33 -0.58 11.38 0.02
N ARG A 34 -1.20 11.59 -1.16
CA ARG A 34 -1.85 12.85 -1.47
C ARG A 34 -3.03 13.14 -0.56
N GLN A 35 -3.66 12.11 -0.02
CA GLN A 35 -4.87 12.27 0.79
C GLN A 35 -4.61 12.27 2.29
N VAL A 36 -3.36 12.10 2.72
CA VAL A 36 -3.03 12.11 4.15
C VAL A 36 -3.26 13.52 4.71
N ARG A 37 -4.19 13.61 5.68
CA ARG A 37 -4.45 14.85 6.41
C ARG A 37 -5.15 14.52 7.72
N PRO A 38 -5.11 15.43 8.71
CA PRO A 38 -5.81 15.23 9.97
C PRO A 38 -7.31 15.11 9.76
N GLY A 39 -7.97 14.36 10.61
CA GLY A 39 -9.41 14.24 10.63
C GLY A 39 -9.98 13.08 9.84
N LEU A 40 -9.15 12.39 9.07
CA LEU A 40 -9.61 11.23 8.31
C LEU A 40 -9.48 9.95 9.12
N PRO A 41 -10.49 9.07 9.08
CA PRO A 41 -10.33 7.72 9.63
C PRO A 41 -9.44 6.90 8.71
N THR A 42 -8.70 5.97 9.27
CA THR A 42 -7.82 5.13 8.44
C THR A 42 -8.61 4.26 7.46
N MET A 43 -9.87 3.98 7.74
CA MET A 43 -10.74 3.25 6.81
C MET A 43 -10.92 4.00 5.48
N HIS A 44 -10.78 5.33 5.47
CA HIS A 44 -10.81 6.11 4.24
C HIS A 44 -9.79 5.62 3.22
N PHE A 45 -8.61 5.25 3.70
CA PHE A 45 -7.52 4.79 2.83
C PHE A 45 -7.77 3.38 2.31
N GLU A 46 -8.44 2.55 3.10
CA GLU A 46 -8.87 1.23 2.63
C GLU A 46 -9.84 1.36 1.45
N GLU A 47 -10.77 2.31 1.53
CA GLU A 47 -11.70 2.56 0.43
C GLU A 47 -10.98 2.97 -0.84
N ILE A 48 -9.95 3.81 -0.72
CA ILE A 48 -9.13 4.22 -1.87
C ILE A 48 -8.47 2.99 -2.51
N VAL A 49 -7.88 2.12 -1.70
CA VAL A 49 -7.21 0.92 -2.20
C VAL A 49 -8.20 0.03 -2.93
N GLN A 50 -9.36 -0.21 -2.34
CA GLN A 50 -10.39 -1.07 -2.95
C GLN A 50 -10.86 -0.49 -4.28
N ASN A 51 -11.11 0.81 -4.32
CA ASN A 51 -11.58 1.48 -5.54
C ASN A 51 -10.52 1.44 -6.65
N MET A 52 -9.27 1.73 -6.32
CA MET A 52 -8.20 1.73 -7.31
C MET A 52 -7.92 0.33 -7.83
N CYS A 53 -7.96 -0.68 -6.96
CA CYS A 53 -7.80 -2.06 -7.41
C CYS A 53 -8.92 -2.47 -8.38
N ARG A 54 -10.14 -2.03 -8.13
CA ARG A 54 -11.25 -2.29 -9.06
C ARG A 54 -11.01 -1.60 -10.41
N GLU A 55 -10.57 -0.36 -10.40
CA GLU A 55 -10.29 0.38 -11.63
C GLU A 55 -9.17 -0.27 -12.43
N PHE A 56 -8.14 -0.74 -11.75
CA PHE A 56 -7.00 -1.40 -12.39
C PHE A 56 -7.31 -2.85 -12.77
N LYS A 57 -8.44 -3.38 -12.30
CA LYS A 57 -8.83 -4.78 -12.50
C LYS A 57 -7.81 -5.75 -11.93
N VAL A 58 -7.34 -5.44 -10.73
CA VAL A 58 -6.41 -6.28 -9.96
C VAL A 58 -7.01 -6.58 -8.60
N LYS A 59 -6.46 -7.56 -7.93
CA LYS A 59 -6.88 -7.91 -6.57
C LYS A 59 -5.88 -7.36 -5.57
N PRO A 60 -6.35 -6.89 -4.40
CA PRO A 60 -5.44 -6.62 -3.29
C PRO A 60 -4.76 -7.91 -2.85
N ALA A 61 -3.43 -7.88 -2.76
CA ALA A 61 -2.66 -9.10 -2.52
C ALA A 61 -2.86 -9.69 -1.13
N PHE A 62 -3.06 -8.81 -0.12
CA PHE A 62 -3.11 -9.26 1.28
C PHE A 62 -4.50 -9.73 1.70
N GLN A 63 -5.54 -9.31 1.00
CA GLN A 63 -6.90 -9.61 1.40
C GLN A 63 -7.16 -11.11 1.31
N GLY A 64 -7.51 -11.69 2.44
CA GLY A 64 -7.73 -13.12 2.55
C GLY A 64 -6.50 -13.92 2.95
N MET A 65 -5.30 -13.34 2.92
CA MET A 65 -4.08 -14.01 3.36
C MET A 65 -4.10 -14.16 4.87
N TYR A 66 -3.97 -15.39 5.33
CA TYR A 66 -3.93 -15.69 6.77
C TYR A 66 -5.08 -15.03 7.55
N GLY A 67 -6.24 -14.90 6.90
CA GLY A 67 -7.40 -14.27 7.50
C GLY A 67 -7.39 -12.75 7.53
N PHE A 68 -6.42 -12.09 6.90
CA PHE A 68 -6.38 -10.63 6.86
C PHE A 68 -7.58 -10.10 6.04
N PRO A 69 -8.46 -9.28 6.64
CA PRO A 69 -9.74 -8.95 5.98
C PRO A 69 -9.69 -7.75 5.04
N TYR A 70 -8.57 -7.03 4.99
CA TYR A 70 -8.48 -5.78 4.25
C TYR A 70 -7.47 -5.85 3.11
N GLY A 71 -7.55 -4.90 2.18
CA GLY A 71 -6.57 -4.78 1.11
C GLY A 71 -5.35 -3.95 1.48
N LEU A 72 -5.42 -3.23 2.59
CA LEU A 72 -4.40 -2.29 3.03
C LEU A 72 -3.97 -2.60 4.45
N CYS A 73 -2.66 -2.64 4.69
CA CYS A 73 -2.13 -2.53 6.04
C CYS A 73 -1.89 -1.06 6.32
N CYS A 74 -2.50 -0.55 7.37
CA CYS A 74 -2.39 0.86 7.76
C CYS A 74 -1.93 0.93 9.21
N SER A 75 -0.70 1.34 9.42
CA SER A 75 -0.07 1.33 10.73
C SER A 75 0.21 2.75 11.18
N VAL A 76 -0.35 3.13 12.33
CA VAL A 76 -0.26 4.49 12.86
C VAL A 76 0.63 4.48 14.10
N ASN A 77 1.59 5.40 14.13
CA ASN A 77 2.49 5.63 15.28
C ASN A 77 3.21 4.35 15.73
N GLU A 78 2.90 3.85 16.93
CA GLU A 78 3.59 2.71 17.52
C GLU A 78 3.27 1.37 16.88
N VAL A 79 2.25 1.31 16.04
CA VAL A 79 1.97 0.10 15.26
C VAL A 79 2.96 0.05 14.12
N ILE A 80 3.85 -0.94 14.14
CA ILE A 80 4.95 -0.99 13.18
C ILE A 80 4.50 -1.62 11.85
N VAL A 81 3.79 -2.75 11.91
CA VAL A 81 3.32 -3.46 10.73
C VAL A 81 1.93 -4.05 10.97
N HIS A 82 1.23 -4.38 9.87
CA HIS A 82 -0.04 -5.11 9.87
C HIS A 82 -1.16 -4.44 10.65
N GLY A 83 -1.14 -3.10 10.73
CA GLY A 83 -2.25 -2.36 11.31
C GLY A 83 -3.50 -2.50 10.45
N PHE A 84 -4.66 -2.56 11.11
CA PHE A 84 -5.94 -2.66 10.39
C PHE A 84 -6.52 -1.27 10.16
N PRO A 85 -7.05 -0.99 8.96
CA PRO A 85 -7.85 0.22 8.76
C PRO A 85 -9.05 0.20 9.70
N SER A 86 -9.45 1.35 10.20
CA SER A 86 -10.52 1.46 11.18
C SER A 86 -11.27 2.77 11.03
N GLU A 87 -12.59 2.72 11.28
CA GLU A 87 -13.40 3.92 11.38
C GLU A 87 -13.10 4.71 12.65
N ASP A 88 -12.54 4.03 13.66
CA ASP A 88 -12.31 4.62 14.97
C ASP A 88 -10.94 5.23 15.14
N VAL A 89 -9.99 4.92 14.25
CA VAL A 89 -8.66 5.50 14.28
C VAL A 89 -8.63 6.69 13.35
N ILE A 90 -8.63 7.88 13.95
CA ILE A 90 -8.66 9.14 13.21
C ILE A 90 -7.27 9.75 13.22
N LEU A 91 -6.76 10.10 12.05
CA LEU A 91 -5.44 10.72 11.94
C LEU A 91 -5.44 12.10 12.58
N LYS A 92 -4.39 12.41 13.30
CA LYS A 92 -4.18 13.70 13.96
C LYS A 92 -2.87 14.31 13.51
N GLU A 93 -2.79 15.63 13.58
CA GLU A 93 -1.54 16.32 13.29
C GLU A 93 -0.42 15.77 14.17
N GLY A 94 0.70 15.47 13.56
CA GLY A 94 1.85 14.90 14.25
C GLY A 94 1.92 13.38 14.21
N ASP A 95 0.85 12.72 13.77
CA ASP A 95 0.88 11.27 13.60
C ASP A 95 1.82 10.88 12.45
N ILE A 96 2.27 9.65 12.51
CA ILE A 96 3.00 8.99 11.41
C ILE A 96 2.14 7.82 10.96
N VAL A 97 1.89 7.72 9.66
CA VAL A 97 1.09 6.63 9.11
C VAL A 97 1.87 5.91 8.02
N SER A 98 1.89 4.59 8.10
CA SER A 98 2.54 3.73 7.11
C SER A 98 1.50 2.92 6.39
N PHE A 99 1.58 2.92 5.07
CA PHE A 99 0.70 2.12 4.22
C PHE A 99 1.52 1.03 3.55
N ASP A 100 1.02 -0.20 3.63
CA ASP A 100 1.61 -1.35 2.95
C ASP A 100 0.54 -1.90 2.03
N VAL A 101 0.83 -1.93 0.73
CA VAL A 101 -0.13 -2.31 -0.31
C VAL A 101 0.50 -3.34 -1.22
N GLY A 102 -0.30 -4.32 -1.59
CA GLY A 102 0.09 -5.29 -2.60
C GLY A 102 -1.01 -5.48 -3.63
N THR A 103 -0.62 -5.86 -4.83
CA THR A 103 -1.54 -6.19 -5.91
C THR A 103 -1.21 -7.55 -6.49
N VAL A 104 -2.24 -8.21 -7.03
CA VAL A 104 -2.06 -9.43 -7.83
C VAL A 104 -2.52 -9.13 -9.23
N TYR A 105 -1.58 -9.16 -10.18
CA TYR A 105 -1.85 -8.89 -11.58
C TYR A 105 -1.38 -10.09 -12.41
N GLU A 106 -2.32 -10.75 -13.11
CA GLU A 106 -2.01 -11.91 -13.93
C GLU A 106 -1.24 -13.00 -13.16
N GLY A 107 -1.54 -13.14 -11.86
CA GLY A 107 -0.86 -14.11 -11.00
C GLY A 107 0.47 -13.64 -10.44
N PHE A 108 0.91 -12.42 -10.76
CA PHE A 108 2.16 -11.85 -10.25
C PHE A 108 1.89 -10.78 -9.21
N TYR A 109 2.73 -10.73 -8.19
CA TYR A 109 2.50 -9.90 -7.00
C TYR A 109 3.37 -8.66 -7.04
N GLY A 110 2.75 -7.51 -6.73
CA GLY A 110 3.48 -6.29 -6.38
C GLY A 110 3.30 -6.03 -4.91
N ASP A 111 4.27 -5.38 -4.29
CA ASP A 111 4.24 -5.07 -2.85
C ASP A 111 5.20 -3.93 -2.56
N ALA A 112 4.74 -2.93 -1.82
CA ALA A 112 5.57 -1.83 -1.35
C ALA A 112 4.88 -1.13 -0.19
N ALA A 113 5.67 -0.39 0.58
CA ALA A 113 5.18 0.38 1.71
C ALA A 113 5.79 1.77 1.69
N ARG A 114 5.04 2.75 2.20
CA ARG A 114 5.53 4.12 2.41
C ARG A 114 4.98 4.68 3.70
N THR A 115 5.75 5.57 4.31
CA THR A 115 5.38 6.25 5.55
C THR A 115 5.23 7.73 5.29
N PHE A 116 4.18 8.31 5.85
CA PHE A 116 3.86 9.74 5.70
C PHE A 116 3.64 10.37 7.07
N ALA A 117 4.03 11.64 7.19
CA ALA A 117 3.69 12.43 8.36
C ALA A 117 2.36 13.13 8.12
N VAL A 118 1.55 13.22 9.16
CA VAL A 118 0.25 13.88 9.08
C VAL A 118 0.43 15.34 9.49
N ALA A 119 0.19 16.25 8.55
CA ALA A 119 0.33 17.69 8.78
C ALA A 119 -0.94 18.42 8.41
N VAL A 120 -1.26 19.49 9.15
CA VAL A 120 -2.43 20.33 8.83
C VAL A 120 -2.19 21.24 7.67
N SER A 121 -0.95 21.47 7.32
CA SER A 121 -0.57 22.48 6.35
C SER A 121 -0.03 21.84 5.10
N TYR A 122 -0.41 22.39 3.97
CA TYR A 122 0.17 22.09 2.68
C TYR A 122 1.60 22.61 2.55
N THR A 123 2.10 23.26 3.57
CA THR A 123 3.50 23.67 3.58
C THR A 123 4.36 22.42 3.65
N HIS A 124 5.37 22.45 2.84
CA HIS A 124 6.28 21.34 2.64
C HIS A 124 6.79 20.73 3.92
N LEU A 125 6.29 19.59 4.25
CA LEU A 125 6.92 18.77 5.25
C LEU A 125 7.90 17.89 4.50
N THR A 126 9.14 18.33 4.43
CA THR A 126 10.18 17.46 3.92
C THR A 126 10.61 16.56 5.05
N LEU A 127 10.21 15.32 4.96
CA LEU A 127 10.78 14.32 5.83
C LEU A 127 12.22 14.09 5.42
N PRO A 128 13.14 13.89 6.39
CA PRO A 128 14.51 13.54 6.06
C PRO A 128 14.47 12.24 5.28
N THR A 129 14.97 12.29 4.08
CA THR A 129 15.12 11.08 3.27
C THR A 129 16.48 10.48 3.59
N ASN A 130 16.46 9.41 4.28
CA ASN A 130 17.69 8.67 4.55
C ASN A 130 17.61 7.30 3.98
#